data_aa2b8dbe6b0e74a7749bd8ea79e7c585
#
_entry.id   aa2b8dbe6b0e74a7749bd8ea79e7c585
#
_cell.length_a   1.000
_cell.length_b   1.000
_cell.length_c   1.000
_cell.angle_alpha   90.00
_cell.angle_beta   90.00
_cell.angle_gamma   90.00
#
_symmetry.space_group_name_H-M   'P 1'
#
loop_
_entity.id
_entity.type
_entity.pdbx_description
1 polymer ?
#
loop_
_entity_poly.entity_id
_entity_poly.type
_entity_poly.pdbx_seq_one_letter_code
_entity_poly.pdbx_strand_id
1 'polypeptide(L)'
;MNQLDDNSYERLLEGNKLWSKEKLAKDPEFFEVLTKGQQPSCLWIGCSDSRVPANEITDTKSGEIFVHRNVANLVIHTDMNMLSVLYYAVNVLHVKHIIVCGHYGCGGILAAMDNRDYDLVNKWLLNIKDVYVKFKKELEEISDQQSRANRLVELNVIEQVRNLAKTSIVQDAWKNRSLAIHGWVYGFNNGIISDLDCRINDINDLDPIYRYE
;
A
#
# COMPACT_ATOMS: atom_id res chain seq x y z
N MET A 1 -15.12 22.07 -4.70
CA MET A 1 -15.28 21.13 -3.55
C MET A 1 -16.77 21.01 -3.31
N ASN A 2 -17.40 19.92 -3.76
CA ASN A 2 -18.84 19.71 -3.53
C ASN A 2 -19.06 19.55 -2.03
N GLN A 3 -19.92 20.40 -1.45
CA GLN A 3 -20.52 20.15 -0.15
C GLN A 3 -21.19 18.77 -0.23
N LEU A 4 -20.73 17.85 0.61
CA LEU A 4 -21.44 16.58 0.79
C LEU A 4 -22.79 16.94 1.39
N ASP A 5 -23.86 16.69 0.64
CA ASP A 5 -25.24 16.85 1.08
C ASP A 5 -25.48 15.99 2.33
N ASP A 6 -26.35 16.41 3.23
CA ASP A 6 -26.73 15.65 4.43
C ASP A 6 -27.24 14.21 4.11
N ASN A 7 -27.62 13.96 2.87
CA ASN A 7 -28.03 12.65 2.34
C ASN A 7 -26.86 11.75 1.87
N SER A 8 -25.60 12.08 2.17
CA SER A 8 -24.45 11.28 1.68
C SER A 8 -24.47 9.84 2.23
N TYR A 9 -24.97 9.66 3.44
CA TYR A 9 -25.06 8.36 4.09
C TYR A 9 -26.12 7.45 3.44
N GLU A 10 -27.35 7.95 3.25
CA GLU A 10 -28.42 7.22 2.57
C GLU A 10 -28.00 6.83 1.15
N ARG A 11 -27.35 7.74 0.43
CA ARG A 11 -26.82 7.47 -0.92
C ARG A 11 -25.86 6.29 -0.94
N LEU A 12 -25.01 6.12 0.09
CA LEU A 12 -24.08 4.97 0.15
C LEU A 12 -24.82 3.64 0.31
N LEU A 13 -25.85 3.61 1.16
CA LEU A 13 -26.67 2.40 1.34
C LEU A 13 -27.50 2.06 0.10
N GLU A 14 -28.08 3.05 -0.55
CA GLU A 14 -28.84 2.86 -1.80
C GLU A 14 -27.89 2.43 -2.94
N GLY A 15 -26.72 3.04 -3.03
CA GLY A 15 -25.68 2.66 -3.96
C GLY A 15 -25.25 1.21 -3.80
N ASN A 16 -25.10 0.73 -2.55
CA ASN A 16 -24.79 -0.69 -2.30
C ASN A 16 -25.92 -1.62 -2.77
N LYS A 17 -27.20 -1.27 -2.50
CA LYS A 17 -28.35 -2.07 -2.96
C LYS A 17 -28.41 -2.15 -4.49
N LEU A 18 -28.14 -1.04 -5.17
CA LEU A 18 -28.11 -1.00 -6.63
C LEU A 18 -26.95 -1.83 -7.18
N TRP A 19 -25.75 -1.63 -6.65
CA TRP A 19 -24.56 -2.42 -7.01
C TRP A 19 -24.79 -3.93 -6.83
N SER A 20 -25.41 -4.34 -5.73
CA SER A 20 -25.73 -5.75 -5.48
C SER A 20 -26.71 -6.32 -6.53
N LYS A 21 -27.75 -5.57 -6.89
CA LYS A 21 -28.68 -5.98 -7.95
C LYS A 21 -28.00 -6.11 -9.32
N GLU A 22 -27.11 -5.17 -9.64
CA GLU A 22 -26.36 -5.19 -10.90
C GLU A 22 -25.40 -6.39 -10.97
N LYS A 23 -24.76 -6.75 -9.83
CA LYS A 23 -23.89 -7.93 -9.78
C LYS A 23 -24.67 -9.22 -10.00
N LEU A 24 -25.80 -9.40 -9.32
CA LEU A 24 -26.67 -10.57 -9.48
C LEU A 24 -27.29 -10.66 -10.88
N ALA A 25 -27.61 -9.52 -11.49
CA ALA A 25 -28.13 -9.50 -12.86
C ALA A 25 -27.11 -9.96 -13.90
N LYS A 26 -25.81 -9.70 -13.66
CA LYS A 26 -24.69 -10.13 -14.53
C LYS A 26 -24.21 -11.55 -14.23
N ASP A 27 -24.22 -11.93 -12.97
CA ASP A 27 -23.77 -13.22 -12.47
C ASP A 27 -24.60 -13.63 -11.24
N PRO A 28 -25.60 -14.51 -11.42
CA PRO A 28 -26.46 -14.96 -10.32
C PRO A 28 -25.73 -15.65 -9.16
N GLU A 29 -24.55 -16.23 -9.40
CA GLU A 29 -23.75 -16.93 -8.39
C GLU A 29 -22.70 -16.04 -7.72
N PHE A 30 -22.62 -14.76 -8.10
CA PHE A 30 -21.57 -13.82 -7.67
C PHE A 30 -21.32 -13.84 -6.15
N PHE A 31 -22.37 -13.71 -5.35
CA PHE A 31 -22.23 -13.69 -3.88
C PHE A 31 -22.06 -15.09 -3.31
N GLU A 32 -22.61 -16.13 -3.92
CA GLU A 32 -22.42 -17.49 -3.48
C GLU A 32 -20.93 -17.91 -3.53
N VAL A 33 -20.23 -17.53 -4.60
CA VAL A 33 -18.79 -17.78 -4.71
C VAL A 33 -18.02 -17.08 -3.57
N LEU A 34 -18.38 -15.87 -3.20
CA LEU A 34 -17.71 -15.11 -2.13
C LEU A 34 -17.93 -15.74 -0.75
N THR A 35 -19.02 -16.49 -0.51
CA THR A 35 -19.23 -17.20 0.77
C THR A 35 -18.30 -18.40 0.98
N LYS A 36 -17.66 -18.90 -0.08
CA LYS A 36 -16.75 -20.06 -0.03
C LYS A 36 -15.36 -19.73 0.53
N GLY A 37 -15.12 -18.48 0.90
CA GLY A 37 -13.87 -17.99 1.48
C GLY A 37 -13.06 -17.10 0.53
N GLN A 38 -11.79 -16.85 0.87
CA GLN A 38 -10.90 -16.02 0.07
C GLN A 38 -9.55 -16.73 -0.15
N GLN A 39 -8.97 -16.54 -1.33
CA GLN A 39 -7.64 -17.03 -1.68
C GLN A 39 -6.89 -15.95 -2.49
N PRO A 40 -6.57 -14.80 -1.86
CA PRO A 40 -5.88 -13.73 -2.55
C PRO A 40 -4.47 -14.16 -2.96
N SER A 41 -4.05 -13.78 -4.16
CA SER A 41 -2.69 -14.03 -4.63
C SER A 41 -1.68 -13.07 -4.05
N CYS A 42 -2.12 -11.88 -3.60
CA CYS A 42 -1.24 -10.85 -3.08
C CYS A 42 -1.84 -10.07 -1.90
N LEU A 43 -0.93 -9.53 -1.08
CA LEU A 43 -1.19 -8.46 -0.13
C LEU A 43 -0.85 -7.12 -0.80
N TRP A 44 -1.80 -6.20 -0.80
CA TRP A 44 -1.61 -4.82 -1.20
C TRP A 44 -1.48 -3.92 0.03
N ILE A 45 -0.39 -3.15 0.11
CA ILE A 45 -0.17 -2.11 1.13
C ILE A 45 -0.17 -0.77 0.41
N GLY A 46 -1.25 -0.02 0.53
CA GLY A 46 -1.46 1.23 -0.20
C GLY A 46 -1.75 2.44 0.67
N CYS A 47 -1.82 3.61 0.04
CA CYS A 47 -2.23 4.83 0.71
C CYS A 47 -3.73 4.83 1.02
N SER A 48 -4.12 5.48 2.15
CA SER A 48 -5.52 5.75 2.49
C SER A 48 -6.19 6.80 1.60
N ASP A 49 -5.47 7.40 0.66
CA ASP A 49 -6.01 8.37 -0.30
C ASP A 49 -7.21 7.78 -1.05
N SER A 50 -8.37 8.46 -0.95
CA SER A 50 -9.66 7.97 -1.49
C SER A 50 -9.67 7.79 -3.01
N ARG A 51 -8.69 8.37 -3.70
CA ARG A 51 -8.55 8.31 -5.16
C ARG A 51 -7.79 7.08 -5.65
N VAL A 52 -7.28 6.23 -4.73
CA VAL A 52 -6.48 5.04 -5.08
C VAL A 52 -7.19 3.76 -4.60
N PRO A 53 -8.29 3.35 -5.24
CA PRO A 53 -8.97 2.10 -4.92
C PRO A 53 -8.24 0.91 -5.53
N ALA A 54 -7.60 0.09 -4.71
CA ALA A 54 -6.69 -0.97 -5.16
C ALA A 54 -7.31 -1.90 -6.22
N ASN A 55 -8.52 -2.41 -5.97
CA ASN A 55 -9.17 -3.33 -6.91
C ASN A 55 -9.54 -2.68 -8.24
N GLU A 56 -9.95 -1.40 -8.21
CA GLU A 56 -10.35 -0.68 -9.43
C GLU A 56 -9.16 -0.41 -10.34
N ILE A 57 -8.05 0.11 -9.77
CA ILE A 57 -6.87 0.47 -10.56
C ILE A 57 -6.06 -0.74 -11.07
N THR A 58 -6.33 -1.94 -10.54
CA THR A 58 -5.70 -3.20 -10.97
C THR A 58 -6.67 -4.11 -11.74
N ASP A 59 -7.90 -3.68 -11.97
CA ASP A 59 -8.98 -4.47 -12.60
C ASP A 59 -9.13 -5.87 -11.96
N THR A 60 -9.02 -5.93 -10.62
CA THR A 60 -9.13 -7.18 -9.88
C THR A 60 -10.53 -7.36 -9.28
N LYS A 61 -10.97 -8.60 -9.18
CA LYS A 61 -12.26 -8.96 -8.59
C LYS A 61 -12.20 -9.02 -7.07
N SER A 62 -13.37 -9.02 -6.44
CA SER A 62 -13.49 -9.27 -5.00
C SER A 62 -12.85 -10.61 -4.62
N GLY A 63 -11.98 -10.61 -3.60
CA GLY A 63 -11.29 -11.80 -3.11
C GLY A 63 -9.92 -12.09 -3.74
N GLU A 64 -9.52 -11.40 -4.81
CA GLU A 64 -8.23 -11.63 -5.48
C GLU A 64 -7.03 -10.95 -4.78
N ILE A 65 -7.27 -9.85 -4.07
CA ILE A 65 -6.23 -9.15 -3.30
C ILE A 65 -6.66 -8.90 -1.87
N PHE A 66 -5.72 -9.07 -0.92
CA PHE A 66 -5.88 -8.73 0.48
C PHE A 66 -5.31 -7.33 0.69
N VAL A 67 -6.09 -6.41 1.28
CA VAL A 67 -5.76 -4.98 1.25
C VAL A 67 -5.52 -4.43 2.64
N HIS A 68 -4.37 -3.77 2.83
CA HIS A 68 -4.07 -2.87 3.94
C HIS A 68 -3.87 -1.44 3.43
N ARG A 69 -4.37 -0.45 4.17
CA ARG A 69 -4.22 0.96 3.81
C ARG A 69 -3.91 1.81 5.03
N ASN A 70 -2.94 2.71 4.88
CA ASN A 70 -2.62 3.74 5.86
C ASN A 70 -2.11 5.01 5.16
N VAL A 71 -1.90 6.09 5.90
CA VAL A 71 -1.35 7.33 5.30
C VAL A 71 0.04 7.07 4.76
N ALA A 72 0.22 7.29 3.44
CA ALA A 72 1.48 7.12 2.71
C ALA A 72 2.03 5.68 2.66
N ASN A 73 1.19 4.65 2.72
CA ASN A 73 1.56 3.23 2.51
C ASN A 73 2.78 2.77 3.34
N LEU A 74 2.86 3.20 4.60
CA LEU A 74 4.00 2.93 5.47
C LEU A 74 3.99 1.50 6.04
N VAL A 75 5.19 0.96 6.22
CA VAL A 75 5.48 -0.29 6.92
C VAL A 75 6.36 0.05 8.11
N ILE A 76 5.73 0.12 9.28
CA ILE A 76 6.39 0.49 10.54
C ILE A 76 6.48 -0.75 11.43
N HIS A 77 7.68 -1.10 11.88
CA HIS A 77 7.93 -2.34 12.62
C HIS A 77 7.23 -2.41 14.00
N THR A 78 6.69 -1.31 14.48
CA THR A 78 5.92 -1.23 15.73
C THR A 78 4.41 -1.04 15.51
N ASP A 79 3.96 -0.97 14.25
CA ASP A 79 2.54 -0.88 13.92
C ASP A 79 1.90 -2.27 13.95
N MET A 80 1.32 -2.61 15.08
CA MET A 80 0.65 -3.90 15.29
C MET A 80 -0.50 -4.15 14.31
N ASN A 81 -1.16 -3.10 13.81
CA ASN A 81 -2.23 -3.26 12.82
C ASN A 81 -1.65 -3.76 11.49
N MET A 82 -0.63 -3.07 10.96
CA MET A 82 0.04 -3.49 9.72
C MET A 82 0.67 -4.87 9.87
N LEU A 83 1.38 -5.14 10.99
CA LEU A 83 2.02 -6.44 11.25
C LEU A 83 1.00 -7.58 11.36
N SER A 84 -0.18 -7.36 11.94
CA SER A 84 -1.25 -8.36 12.02
C SER A 84 -1.80 -8.70 10.64
N VAL A 85 -1.99 -7.70 9.78
CA VAL A 85 -2.41 -7.90 8.39
C VAL A 85 -1.34 -8.66 7.60
N LEU A 86 -0.07 -8.28 7.77
CA LEU A 86 1.07 -8.96 7.14
C LEU A 86 1.13 -10.43 7.58
N TYR A 87 1.06 -10.69 8.88
CA TYR A 87 1.08 -12.06 9.42
C TYR A 87 -0.06 -12.90 8.84
N TYR A 88 -1.28 -12.36 8.83
CA TYR A 88 -2.44 -13.07 8.30
C TYR A 88 -2.29 -13.38 6.80
N ALA A 89 -1.86 -12.41 6.01
CA ALA A 89 -1.63 -12.57 4.58
C ALA A 89 -0.56 -13.63 4.28
N VAL A 90 0.55 -13.59 5.02
CA VAL A 90 1.71 -14.46 4.76
C VAL A 90 1.50 -15.86 5.34
N ASN A 91 1.05 -15.98 6.59
CA ASN A 91 1.03 -17.27 7.31
C ASN A 91 -0.32 -17.98 7.27
N VAL A 92 -1.43 -17.26 7.03
CA VAL A 92 -2.76 -17.85 6.98
C VAL A 92 -3.28 -17.96 5.55
N LEU A 93 -3.19 -16.86 4.77
CA LEU A 93 -3.65 -16.83 3.38
C LEU A 93 -2.60 -17.32 2.38
N HIS A 94 -1.34 -17.40 2.79
CA HIS A 94 -0.22 -17.86 1.95
C HIS A 94 -0.07 -17.08 0.63
N VAL A 95 -0.26 -15.76 0.67
CA VAL A 95 -0.07 -14.90 -0.51
C VAL A 95 1.32 -15.13 -1.11
N LYS A 96 1.43 -15.02 -2.43
CA LYS A 96 2.68 -15.20 -3.16
C LYS A 96 3.42 -13.89 -3.39
N HIS A 97 2.71 -12.78 -3.30
CA HIS A 97 3.23 -11.43 -3.56
C HIS A 97 2.79 -10.47 -2.47
N ILE A 98 3.68 -9.55 -2.11
CA ILE A 98 3.35 -8.35 -1.32
C ILE A 98 3.67 -7.15 -2.20
N ILE A 99 2.73 -6.24 -2.35
CA ILE A 99 2.86 -5.04 -3.17
C ILE A 99 2.75 -3.82 -2.26
N VAL A 100 3.80 -3.03 -2.19
CA VAL A 100 3.74 -1.69 -1.61
C VAL A 100 3.45 -0.72 -2.74
N CYS A 101 2.30 -0.06 -2.72
CA CYS A 101 1.92 0.89 -3.75
C CYS A 101 1.74 2.30 -3.19
N GLY A 102 2.67 3.18 -3.56
CA GLY A 102 2.54 4.62 -3.39
C GLY A 102 1.77 5.27 -4.53
N HIS A 103 1.60 6.58 -4.46
CA HIS A 103 1.03 7.35 -5.56
C HIS A 103 1.63 8.75 -5.61
N TYR A 104 1.80 9.30 -6.79
CA TYR A 104 2.23 10.69 -6.93
C TYR A 104 1.19 11.67 -6.37
N GLY A 105 1.64 12.82 -5.87
CA GLY A 105 0.77 13.78 -5.22
C GLY A 105 0.18 13.32 -3.88
N CYS A 106 0.86 12.44 -3.17
CA CYS A 106 0.45 11.94 -1.85
C CYS A 106 0.50 13.08 -0.81
N GLY A 107 -0.65 13.34 -0.17
CA GLY A 107 -0.75 14.37 0.87
C GLY A 107 0.16 14.13 2.07
N GLY A 108 0.37 12.88 2.47
CA GLY A 108 1.30 12.51 3.56
C GLY A 108 2.76 12.80 3.21
N ILE A 109 3.17 12.55 1.97
CA ILE A 109 4.53 12.88 1.49
C ILE A 109 4.73 14.41 1.46
N LEU A 110 3.76 15.15 0.91
CA LEU A 110 3.83 16.62 0.88
C LEU A 110 3.88 17.23 2.28
N ALA A 111 3.05 16.71 3.21
CA ALA A 111 3.05 17.16 4.60
C ALA A 111 4.38 16.83 5.33
N ALA A 112 5.03 15.71 5.00
CA ALA A 112 6.35 15.39 5.56
C ALA A 112 7.46 16.33 5.07
N MET A 113 7.33 16.91 3.87
CA MET A 113 8.27 17.90 3.33
C MET A 113 8.02 19.32 3.85
N ASP A 114 6.88 19.54 4.52
CA ASP A 114 6.53 20.83 5.12
C ASP A 114 6.96 20.85 6.60
N ASN A 115 7.23 22.07 7.11
CA ASN A 115 7.51 22.33 8.53
C ASN A 115 6.25 22.70 9.35
N ARG A 116 5.06 22.62 8.73
CA ARG A 116 3.80 22.88 9.41
C ARG A 116 3.55 21.83 10.49
N ASP A 117 2.97 22.26 11.59
CA ASP A 117 2.49 21.35 12.63
C ASP A 117 1.14 20.72 12.21
N TYR A 118 1.11 19.41 12.14
CA TYR A 118 -0.04 18.56 11.85
C TYR A 118 -0.48 17.74 13.08
N ASP A 119 -0.09 18.18 14.28
CA ASP A 119 -0.43 17.56 15.56
C ASP A 119 -0.11 16.06 15.60
N LEU A 120 -1.09 15.22 15.93
CA LEU A 120 -0.91 13.77 16.04
C LEU A 120 -0.28 13.14 14.79
N VAL A 121 -0.63 13.63 13.62
CA VAL A 121 -0.14 13.10 12.34
C VAL A 121 1.38 13.28 12.19
N ASN A 122 1.97 14.27 12.86
CA ASN A 122 3.42 14.48 12.85
C ASN A 122 4.20 13.23 13.29
N LYS A 123 3.69 12.49 14.29
CA LYS A 123 4.34 11.25 14.77
C LYS A 123 4.42 10.20 13.67
N TRP A 124 3.41 10.13 12.83
CA TRP A 124 3.38 9.24 11.68
C TRP A 124 4.31 9.70 10.57
N LEU A 125 4.31 11.01 10.29
CA LEU A 125 5.14 11.64 9.25
C LEU A 125 6.65 11.56 9.55
N LEU A 126 7.08 11.37 10.80
CA LEU A 126 8.50 11.17 11.14
C LEU A 126 9.12 10.05 10.31
N ASN A 127 8.41 8.95 10.10
CA ASN A 127 8.92 7.85 9.28
C ASN A 127 9.24 8.25 7.84
N ILE A 128 8.48 9.20 7.27
CA ILE A 128 8.75 9.74 5.93
C ILE A 128 9.89 10.76 5.98
N LYS A 129 9.96 11.57 7.04
CA LYS A 129 11.07 12.51 7.25
C LYS A 129 12.41 11.79 7.40
N ASP A 130 12.43 10.62 8.04
CA ASP A 130 13.64 9.78 8.13
C ASP A 130 14.07 9.28 6.74
N VAL A 131 13.13 8.90 5.87
CA VAL A 131 13.43 8.58 4.46
C VAL A 131 13.99 9.80 3.74
N TYR A 132 13.39 10.99 3.92
CA TYR A 132 13.91 12.23 3.32
C TYR A 132 15.36 12.49 3.75
N VAL A 133 15.66 12.39 5.06
CA VAL A 133 17.00 12.62 5.60
C VAL A 133 17.99 11.58 5.06
N LYS A 134 17.60 10.31 4.98
CA LYS A 134 18.43 9.23 4.42
C LYS A 134 18.86 9.50 2.97
N PHE A 135 17.98 10.10 2.16
CA PHE A 135 18.23 10.41 0.75
C PHE A 135 18.37 11.91 0.47
N LYS A 136 18.70 12.70 1.51
CA LYS A 136 18.73 14.16 1.46
C LYS A 136 19.54 14.71 0.29
N LYS A 137 20.74 14.16 0.05
CA LYS A 137 21.62 14.62 -1.01
C LYS A 137 20.95 14.51 -2.39
N GLU A 138 20.39 13.34 -2.71
CA GLU A 138 19.68 13.09 -3.96
C GLU A 138 18.46 13.99 -4.13
N LEU A 139 17.69 14.16 -3.07
CA LEU A 139 16.46 14.96 -3.10
C LEU A 139 16.75 16.46 -3.25
N GLU A 140 17.80 16.98 -2.62
CA GLU A 140 18.16 18.40 -2.71
C GLU A 140 18.81 18.81 -4.05
N GLU A 141 19.31 17.84 -4.82
CA GLU A 141 19.78 18.06 -6.20
C GLU A 141 18.61 18.31 -7.17
N ILE A 142 17.38 17.91 -6.81
CA ILE A 142 16.17 18.14 -7.62
C ILE A 142 15.62 19.53 -7.28
N SER A 143 15.76 20.49 -8.18
CA SER A 143 15.34 21.88 -7.95
C SER A 143 13.81 22.06 -7.93
N ASP A 144 13.09 21.34 -8.80
CA ASP A 144 11.63 21.40 -8.87
C ASP A 144 10.98 20.67 -7.69
N GLN A 145 10.13 21.40 -6.94
CA GLN A 145 9.50 20.87 -5.73
C GLN A 145 8.58 19.68 -6.00
N GLN A 146 7.83 19.70 -7.12
CA GLN A 146 6.93 18.60 -7.47
C GLN A 146 7.71 17.34 -7.85
N SER A 147 8.77 17.49 -8.62
CA SER A 147 9.67 16.39 -8.99
C SER A 147 10.37 15.80 -7.76
N ARG A 148 10.81 16.66 -6.83
CA ARG A 148 11.38 16.23 -5.55
C ARG A 148 10.38 15.44 -4.71
N ALA A 149 9.13 15.91 -4.63
CA ALA A 149 8.06 15.19 -3.93
C ALA A 149 7.75 13.84 -4.60
N ASN A 150 7.70 13.79 -5.93
CA ASN A 150 7.52 12.55 -6.67
C ASN A 150 8.65 11.56 -6.40
N ARG A 151 9.89 12.04 -6.38
CA ARG A 151 11.04 11.19 -6.04
C ARG A 151 10.98 10.68 -4.60
N LEU A 152 10.54 11.50 -3.65
CA LEU A 152 10.34 11.05 -2.27
C LEU A 152 9.23 9.98 -2.16
N VAL A 153 8.16 10.04 -2.97
CA VAL A 153 7.17 8.96 -3.07
C VAL A 153 7.85 7.64 -3.45
N GLU A 154 8.68 7.64 -4.49
CA GLU A 154 9.40 6.45 -4.96
C GLU A 154 10.34 5.90 -3.89
N LEU A 155 11.17 6.76 -3.29
CA LEU A 155 12.11 6.39 -2.24
C LEU A 155 11.40 5.86 -0.99
N ASN A 156 10.24 6.44 -0.64
CA ASN A 156 9.41 5.94 0.44
C ASN A 156 8.93 4.51 0.14
N VAL A 157 8.40 4.24 -1.06
CA VAL A 157 7.99 2.89 -1.45
C VAL A 157 9.15 1.90 -1.36
N ILE A 158 10.32 2.25 -1.89
CA ILE A 158 11.53 1.42 -1.83
C ILE A 158 11.92 1.10 -0.38
N GLU A 159 11.85 2.09 0.52
CA GLU A 159 12.14 1.86 1.93
C GLU A 159 11.11 0.95 2.61
N GLN A 160 9.82 1.09 2.28
CA GLN A 160 8.78 0.22 2.84
C GLN A 160 8.92 -1.23 2.33
N VAL A 161 9.33 -1.45 1.08
CA VAL A 161 9.71 -2.78 0.56
C VAL A 161 10.84 -3.39 1.40
N ARG A 162 11.89 -2.61 1.69
CA ARG A 162 13.00 -3.04 2.56
C ARG A 162 12.54 -3.32 3.99
N ASN A 163 11.62 -2.52 4.52
CA ASN A 163 11.10 -2.72 5.87
C ASN A 163 10.30 -4.02 5.98
N LEU A 164 9.51 -4.39 4.98
CA LEU A 164 8.85 -5.70 4.91
C LEU A 164 9.86 -6.85 4.94
N ALA A 165 10.88 -6.77 4.11
CA ALA A 165 11.92 -7.78 4.01
C ALA A 165 12.68 -8.01 5.33
N LYS A 166 12.82 -6.98 6.17
CA LYS A 166 13.45 -7.04 7.50
C LYS A 166 12.54 -7.69 8.57
N THR A 167 11.27 -7.99 8.28
CA THR A 167 10.40 -8.64 9.27
C THR A 167 10.67 -10.15 9.36
N SER A 168 10.62 -10.72 10.56
CA SER A 168 10.70 -12.18 10.74
C SER A 168 9.58 -12.91 9.99
N ILE A 169 8.38 -12.31 9.89
CA ILE A 169 7.24 -12.87 9.16
C ILE A 169 7.60 -13.20 7.70
N VAL A 170 8.25 -12.28 7.02
CA VAL A 170 8.67 -12.47 5.62
C VAL A 170 9.85 -13.44 5.55
N GLN A 171 10.85 -13.29 6.40
CA GLN A 171 12.05 -14.13 6.37
C GLN A 171 11.74 -15.60 6.70
N ASP A 172 10.83 -15.87 7.63
CA ASP A 172 10.38 -17.23 7.91
C ASP A 172 9.60 -17.83 6.74
N ALA A 173 8.83 -17.02 6.01
CA ALA A 173 8.18 -17.50 4.79
C ALA A 173 9.20 -17.92 3.72
N TRP A 174 10.29 -17.16 3.54
CA TRP A 174 11.37 -17.50 2.59
C TRP A 174 12.10 -18.80 2.91
N LYS A 175 12.14 -19.22 4.17
CA LYS A 175 12.71 -20.52 4.55
C LYS A 175 11.92 -21.71 3.97
N ASN A 176 10.62 -21.53 3.71
CA ASN A 176 9.69 -22.63 3.40
C ASN A 176 9.00 -22.50 2.05
N ARG A 177 8.93 -21.32 1.46
CA ARG A 177 8.21 -21.05 0.21
C ARG A 177 8.67 -19.78 -0.48
N SER A 178 8.33 -19.65 -1.74
CA SER A 178 8.55 -18.40 -2.49
C SER A 178 7.56 -17.31 -2.03
N LEU A 179 8.09 -16.11 -1.78
CA LEU A 179 7.35 -14.89 -1.51
C LEU A 179 8.13 -13.75 -2.14
N ALA A 180 7.48 -12.88 -2.90
CA ALA A 180 8.12 -11.73 -3.52
C ALA A 180 7.46 -10.42 -3.04
N ILE A 181 8.29 -9.42 -2.74
CA ILE A 181 7.85 -8.07 -2.37
C ILE A 181 8.14 -7.14 -3.55
N HIS A 182 7.19 -6.30 -3.91
CA HIS A 182 7.27 -5.38 -5.04
C HIS A 182 6.99 -3.95 -4.57
N GLY A 183 7.57 -2.97 -5.24
CA GLY A 183 7.31 -1.55 -5.01
C GLY A 183 6.77 -0.89 -6.26
N TRP A 184 5.56 -0.33 -6.17
CA TRP A 184 4.85 0.31 -7.28
C TRP A 184 4.46 1.74 -6.93
N VAL A 185 4.29 2.57 -7.96
CA VAL A 185 3.74 3.93 -7.81
C VAL A 185 2.65 4.16 -8.86
N TYR A 186 1.49 4.63 -8.40
CA TYR A 186 0.35 4.97 -9.23
C TYR A 186 0.39 6.45 -9.63
N GLY A 187 0.17 6.73 -10.91
CA GLY A 187 0.12 8.08 -11.47
C GLY A 187 -1.32 8.52 -11.78
N PHE A 188 -1.79 9.60 -11.17
CA PHE A 188 -3.14 10.16 -11.45
C PHE A 188 -3.27 10.77 -12.84
N ASN A 189 -2.18 11.18 -13.46
CA ASN A 189 -2.21 11.87 -14.75
C ASN A 189 -2.57 10.95 -15.93
N ASN A 190 -2.32 9.65 -15.79
CA ASN A 190 -2.55 8.67 -16.85
C ASN A 190 -3.19 7.36 -16.36
N GLY A 191 -3.38 7.20 -15.04
CA GLY A 191 -3.94 5.98 -14.45
C GLY A 191 -3.01 4.77 -14.49
N ILE A 192 -1.71 4.97 -14.74
CA ILE A 192 -0.75 3.87 -14.89
C ILE A 192 0.02 3.63 -13.59
N ILE A 193 0.21 2.36 -13.28
CA ILE A 193 1.12 1.89 -12.23
C ILE A 193 2.50 1.68 -12.85
N SER A 194 3.53 2.29 -12.24
CA SER A 194 4.94 2.08 -12.58
C SER A 194 5.57 1.13 -11.56
N ASP A 195 6.23 0.07 -12.03
CA ASP A 195 7.09 -0.78 -11.20
C ASP A 195 8.41 -0.05 -10.96
N LEU A 196 8.85 0.04 -9.70
CA LEU A 196 10.11 0.70 -9.32
C LEU A 196 11.33 -0.22 -9.45
N ASP A 197 11.15 -1.44 -9.93
CA ASP A 197 12.20 -2.45 -10.11
C ASP A 197 13.03 -2.69 -8.81
N CYS A 198 12.35 -2.62 -7.66
CA CYS A 198 12.95 -2.79 -6.33
C CYS A 198 12.47 -4.09 -5.64
N ARG A 199 12.25 -5.13 -6.44
CA ARG A 199 11.78 -6.43 -5.96
C ARG A 199 12.79 -7.07 -5.00
N ILE A 200 12.26 -7.62 -3.89
CA ILE A 200 13.01 -8.46 -2.96
C ILE A 200 12.28 -9.81 -2.81
N ASN A 201 12.98 -10.91 -2.97
CA ASN A 201 12.39 -12.25 -2.91
C ASN A 201 13.26 -13.31 -2.24
N ASP A 202 14.41 -12.92 -1.71
CA ASP A 202 15.34 -13.81 -1.02
C ASP A 202 15.99 -13.08 0.15
N ILE A 203 16.35 -13.82 1.20
CA ILE A 203 17.06 -13.29 2.36
C ILE A 203 18.46 -12.73 2.00
N ASN A 204 19.07 -13.24 0.92
CA ASN A 204 20.35 -12.78 0.45
C ASN A 204 20.32 -11.39 -0.19
N ASP A 205 19.14 -10.89 -0.55
CA ASP A 205 18.93 -9.50 -1.01
C ASP A 205 19.08 -8.48 0.14
N LEU A 206 19.07 -8.97 1.41
CA LEU A 206 19.26 -8.12 2.59
C LEU A 206 20.73 -8.07 3.02
N ASP A 207 21.11 -6.93 3.61
CA ASP A 207 22.35 -6.82 4.36
C ASP A 207 22.34 -7.85 5.50
N PRO A 208 23.48 -8.57 5.73
CA PRO A 208 23.56 -9.62 6.74
C PRO A 208 23.10 -9.23 8.15
N ILE A 209 23.27 -7.97 8.55
CA ILE A 209 22.83 -7.46 9.87
C ILE A 209 21.31 -7.57 10.10
N TYR A 210 20.52 -7.69 9.02
CA TYR A 210 19.06 -7.80 9.10
C TYR A 210 18.54 -9.23 8.95
N ARG A 211 19.43 -10.22 8.75
CA ARG A 211 19.01 -11.61 8.54
C ARG A 211 18.80 -12.32 9.87
N TYR A 212 17.70 -13.01 10.01
CA TYR A 212 17.41 -13.87 11.16
C TYR A 212 17.75 -15.32 10.84
N GLU A 213 18.42 -16.00 11.79
CA GLU A 213 18.76 -17.43 11.70
C GLU A 213 17.55 -18.37 11.88
#